data_98c0b70f723da175d066e06f135c0f9a
#
_entry.id   98c0b70f723da175d066e06f135c0f9a
#
_cell.length_a   1.000
_cell.length_b   1.000
_cell.length_c   1.000
_cell.angle_alpha   90.00
_cell.angle_beta   90.00
_cell.angle_gamma   90.00
#
_symmetry.space_group_name_H-M   'P 1'
#
loop_
_entity.id
_entity.type
_entity.pdbx_description
1 polymer ?
#
loop_
_entity_poly.entity_id
_entity_poly.type
_entity_poly.pdbx_seq_one_letter_code
_entity_poly.pdbx_strand_id
1 'polypeptide(L)'
;ALLRARIPTDPEPLRPVLPSPGFYHYRYRIRLKVGQGGQPGFFRFRSNRIVTIEQCPVATELLNNALRRLQASPLPKSLAAMVREIDLLHSPADNRIHALLLPEAGMRIDRDLLAGYHHNLAGVQAVWLRTGTGVERLSGDGGPELLRQEFSPEVCGRSFSLRWPPGSFSQVNAEQNARLLRLVLRLAGVTHGIRVLDLFCGMGNFAVPLALAGAQVLGVELEPESVAWARNNAETAGCPAAGFLVADVPAALSTPAIRNGGHKLIVLDPPRQGLGNEASTRLAELGAGRIIYISCDPATLLRDLVKLCGRGYRLRQLTPVDMFPQTHHIETVAFLEKN
;
A
#
# COMPACT_ATOMS: atom_id res chain seq x y z
N ALA A 1 6.83 10.30 -26.21
CA ALA A 1 6.42 10.00 -27.61
C ALA A 1 5.22 9.05 -27.65
N LEU A 2 5.27 7.88 -27.04
CA LEU A 2 4.16 6.87 -27.06
C LEU A 2 2.85 7.38 -26.46
N LEU A 3 2.91 8.20 -25.41
CA LEU A 3 1.73 8.79 -24.77
C LEU A 3 1.00 9.74 -25.75
N ARG A 4 1.72 10.68 -26.35
CA ARG A 4 1.13 11.66 -27.27
C ARG A 4 0.56 11.04 -28.57
N ALA A 5 1.10 9.90 -28.99
CA ALA A 5 0.64 9.22 -30.19
C ALA A 5 -0.66 8.41 -30.01
N ARG A 6 -1.06 8.14 -28.75
CA ARG A 6 -2.15 7.20 -28.47
C ARG A 6 -3.33 7.78 -27.71
N ILE A 7 -3.17 8.91 -27.03
CA ILE A 7 -4.23 9.50 -26.21
C ILE A 7 -4.30 11.01 -26.33
N PRO A 8 -5.49 11.63 -26.27
CA PRO A 8 -5.65 13.06 -26.19
C PRO A 8 -5.06 13.58 -24.87
N THR A 9 -4.09 14.46 -24.97
CA THR A 9 -3.40 15.05 -23.83
C THR A 9 -3.35 16.56 -23.98
N ASP A 10 -3.06 17.25 -22.88
CA ASP A 10 -2.60 18.63 -22.94
C ASP A 10 -1.21 18.71 -23.60
N PRO A 11 -0.76 19.88 -24.04
CA PRO A 11 0.52 20.05 -24.73
C PRO A 11 1.71 19.50 -23.92
N GLU A 12 1.70 19.69 -22.59
CA GLU A 12 2.73 19.22 -21.66
C GLU A 12 2.12 18.51 -20.45
N PRO A 13 1.61 17.27 -20.61
CA PRO A 13 0.98 16.57 -19.52
C PRO A 13 1.99 16.02 -18.51
N LEU A 14 3.23 15.75 -18.94
CA LEU A 14 4.27 15.16 -18.11
C LEU A 14 4.88 16.21 -17.19
N ARG A 15 4.82 15.97 -15.90
CA ARG A 15 5.43 16.79 -14.86
C ARG A 15 6.80 16.24 -14.44
N PRO A 16 7.64 17.06 -13.81
CA PRO A 16 8.85 16.56 -13.16
C PRO A 16 8.55 15.43 -12.19
N VAL A 17 9.51 14.53 -12.01
CA VAL A 17 9.40 13.46 -11.02
C VAL A 17 9.25 14.07 -9.63
N LEU A 18 8.30 13.56 -8.84
CA LEU A 18 8.21 13.85 -7.41
C LEU A 18 9.26 12.99 -6.68
N PRO A 19 10.43 13.59 -6.30
CA PRO A 19 11.53 12.81 -5.75
C PRO A 19 11.21 12.29 -4.36
N SER A 20 11.78 11.13 -4.01
CA SER A 20 11.77 10.65 -2.63
C SER A 20 12.59 11.56 -1.71
N PRO A 21 12.20 11.75 -0.44
CA PRO A 21 13.00 12.47 0.55
C PRO A 21 14.38 11.87 0.74
N GLY A 22 14.46 10.54 0.78
CA GLY A 22 15.69 9.76 0.91
C GLY A 22 15.84 8.74 -0.22
N PHE A 23 17.09 8.52 -0.65
CA PHE A 23 17.40 7.50 -1.67
C PHE A 23 17.69 6.13 -1.07
N TYR A 24 18.03 6.10 0.22
CA TYR A 24 18.31 4.91 1.02
C TYR A 24 17.51 4.97 2.33
N HIS A 25 17.46 3.86 3.07
CA HIS A 25 16.84 3.75 4.41
C HIS A 25 15.37 4.19 4.48
N TYR A 26 14.67 4.20 3.34
CA TYR A 26 13.28 4.66 3.23
C TYR A 26 12.25 3.54 3.42
N ARG A 27 12.70 2.27 3.38
CA ARG A 27 11.79 1.13 3.33
C ARG A 27 11.44 0.66 4.73
N TYR A 28 10.16 0.70 5.07
CA TYR A 28 9.60 0.32 6.37
C TYR A 28 9.14 -1.15 6.42
N ARG A 29 9.40 -1.91 5.36
CA ARG A 29 9.09 -3.34 5.29
C ARG A 29 10.08 -4.05 4.39
N ILE A 30 10.61 -5.21 4.86
CA ILE A 30 11.38 -6.15 4.04
C ILE A 30 10.87 -7.56 4.26
N ARG A 31 10.73 -8.32 3.16
CA ARG A 31 10.32 -9.72 3.19
C ARG A 31 11.51 -10.60 2.86
N LEU A 32 11.92 -11.38 3.83
CA LEU A 32 13.08 -12.26 3.78
C LEU A 32 12.61 -13.70 3.52
N LYS A 33 13.35 -14.46 2.75
CA LYS A 33 13.22 -15.90 2.58
C LYS A 33 14.03 -16.59 3.63
N VAL A 34 13.57 -17.75 4.12
CA VAL A 34 14.29 -18.56 5.12
C VAL A 34 14.99 -19.72 4.40
N GLY A 35 16.29 -19.82 4.55
CA GLY A 35 17.08 -20.93 4.02
C GLY A 35 17.01 -22.17 4.92
N GLN A 36 17.40 -23.33 4.40
CA GLN A 36 17.43 -24.61 5.13
C GLN A 36 18.28 -24.57 6.41
N GLY A 37 19.28 -23.68 6.46
CA GLY A 37 20.10 -23.42 7.65
C GLY A 37 19.51 -22.41 8.62
N GLY A 38 18.29 -21.91 8.37
CA GLY A 38 17.61 -20.92 9.23
C GLY A 38 18.02 -19.46 8.98
N GLN A 39 19.02 -19.21 8.11
CA GLN A 39 19.44 -17.85 7.79
C GLN A 39 18.42 -17.19 6.86
N PRO A 40 17.97 -15.97 7.19
CA PRO A 40 17.13 -15.18 6.31
C PRO A 40 17.95 -14.50 5.21
N GLY A 41 17.33 -14.31 4.03
CA GLY A 41 17.99 -13.65 2.90
C GLY A 41 17.01 -13.30 1.79
N PHE A 42 17.55 -12.89 0.63
CA PHE A 42 16.76 -12.65 -0.57
C PHE A 42 17.05 -13.70 -1.64
N PHE A 43 16.11 -13.94 -2.53
CA PHE A 43 16.39 -14.72 -3.71
C PHE A 43 17.41 -14.00 -4.60
N ARG A 44 18.41 -14.75 -5.07
CA ARG A 44 19.28 -14.32 -6.17
C ARG A 44 18.44 -14.01 -7.40
N PHE A 45 18.79 -12.97 -8.12
CA PHE A 45 18.08 -12.58 -9.34
C PHE A 45 17.87 -13.78 -10.29
N ARG A 46 16.62 -13.99 -10.72
CA ARG A 46 16.16 -15.10 -11.58
C ARG A 46 16.51 -16.51 -11.03
N SER A 47 16.47 -16.67 -9.71
CA SER A 47 16.80 -17.95 -9.07
C SER A 47 16.01 -18.08 -7.76
N ASN A 48 15.77 -19.34 -7.33
CA ASN A 48 15.22 -19.64 -6.00
C ASN A 48 16.33 -19.85 -4.94
N ARG A 49 17.59 -19.62 -5.30
CA ARG A 49 18.69 -19.69 -4.34
C ARG A 49 18.64 -18.47 -3.42
N ILE A 50 18.62 -18.73 -2.12
CA ILE A 50 18.66 -17.67 -1.10
C ILE A 50 20.11 -17.23 -0.91
N VAL A 51 20.30 -15.91 -0.91
CA VAL A 51 21.56 -15.26 -0.58
C VAL A 51 21.35 -14.53 0.74
N THR A 52 22.12 -14.93 1.74
CA THR A 52 22.20 -14.22 3.02
C THR A 52 22.76 -12.82 2.82
N ILE A 53 22.19 -11.86 3.52
CA ILE A 53 22.61 -10.46 3.45
C ILE A 53 22.82 -9.93 4.86
N GLU A 54 23.82 -9.12 5.08
CA GLU A 54 24.06 -8.44 6.36
C GLU A 54 23.24 -7.17 6.53
N GLN A 55 22.93 -6.52 5.40
CA GLN A 55 22.13 -5.30 5.36
C GLN A 55 21.40 -5.14 4.04
N CYS A 56 20.32 -4.37 4.06
CA CYS A 56 19.60 -3.91 2.88
C CYS A 56 19.69 -2.37 2.83
N PRO A 57 20.41 -1.77 1.87
CA PRO A 57 20.64 -0.32 1.85
C PRO A 57 19.36 0.51 1.78
N VAL A 58 18.27 -0.05 1.24
CA VAL A 58 16.98 0.65 1.14
C VAL A 58 16.10 0.48 2.38
N ALA A 59 16.37 -0.51 3.25
CA ALA A 59 15.64 -0.73 4.50
C ALA A 59 16.06 0.29 5.57
N THR A 60 15.12 0.67 6.44
CA THR A 60 15.43 1.53 7.59
C THR A 60 16.51 0.91 8.47
N GLU A 61 17.25 1.74 9.20
CA GLU A 61 18.32 1.26 10.09
C GLU A 61 17.79 0.30 11.16
N LEU A 62 16.58 0.52 11.66
CA LEU A 62 15.95 -0.39 12.62
C LEU A 62 15.70 -1.77 12.02
N LEU A 63 15.25 -1.84 10.77
CA LEU A 63 15.11 -3.11 10.04
C LEU A 63 16.46 -3.79 9.81
N ASN A 64 17.49 -3.01 9.46
CA ASN A 64 18.85 -3.53 9.32
C ASN A 64 19.42 -4.06 10.66
N ASN A 65 19.13 -3.39 11.76
CA ASN A 65 19.51 -3.87 13.09
C ASN A 65 18.81 -5.22 13.41
N ALA A 66 17.51 -5.33 13.14
CA ALA A 66 16.79 -6.58 13.33
C ALA A 66 17.33 -7.70 12.40
N LEU A 67 17.63 -7.37 11.15
CA LEU A 67 18.23 -8.31 10.18
C LEU A 67 19.58 -8.85 10.67
N ARG A 68 20.50 -7.98 11.12
CA ARG A 68 21.81 -8.40 11.66
C ARG A 68 21.66 -9.36 12.85
N ARG A 69 20.68 -9.13 13.72
CA ARG A 69 20.40 -10.01 14.86
C ARG A 69 19.84 -11.36 14.43
N LEU A 70 18.95 -11.37 13.44
CA LEU A 70 18.46 -12.61 12.82
C LEU A 70 19.59 -13.41 12.17
N GLN A 71 20.60 -12.75 11.59
CA GLN A 71 21.77 -13.42 11.02
C GLN A 71 22.67 -13.99 12.11
N ALA A 72 22.84 -13.27 13.21
CA ALA A 72 23.67 -13.72 14.36
C ALA A 72 23.01 -14.88 15.12
N SER A 73 21.68 -14.95 15.12
CA SER A 73 20.89 -16.01 15.75
C SER A 73 19.84 -16.55 14.77
N PRO A 74 20.23 -17.37 13.79
CA PRO A 74 19.31 -17.87 12.78
C PRO A 74 18.24 -18.79 13.39
N LEU A 75 17.15 -18.98 12.68
CA LEU A 75 16.08 -19.88 13.07
C LEU A 75 16.64 -21.31 13.29
N PRO A 76 16.29 -21.98 14.40
CA PRO A 76 16.60 -23.41 14.55
C PRO A 76 16.09 -24.20 13.35
N LYS A 77 16.83 -25.25 12.96
CA LYS A 77 16.45 -26.06 11.77
C LYS A 77 15.01 -26.56 11.78
N SER A 78 14.49 -26.89 12.96
CA SER A 78 13.09 -27.30 13.16
C SER A 78 12.11 -26.19 12.79
N LEU A 79 12.35 -24.95 13.19
CA LEU A 79 11.53 -23.79 12.80
C LEU A 79 11.77 -23.41 11.34
N ALA A 80 13.01 -23.43 10.86
CA ALA A 80 13.35 -23.12 9.48
C ALA A 80 12.65 -24.02 8.46
N ALA A 81 12.37 -25.27 8.82
CA ALA A 81 11.60 -26.20 7.99
C ALA A 81 10.11 -25.83 7.90
N MET A 82 9.60 -25.04 8.84
CA MET A 82 8.18 -24.65 8.93
C MET A 82 7.93 -23.22 8.45
N VAL A 83 8.94 -22.35 8.42
CA VAL A 83 8.83 -20.92 8.07
C VAL A 83 9.42 -20.67 6.70
N ARG A 84 8.57 -20.28 5.76
CA ARG A 84 9.01 -19.91 4.39
C ARG A 84 9.59 -18.52 4.30
N GLU A 85 8.98 -17.58 4.99
CA GLU A 85 9.31 -16.15 4.90
C GLU A 85 9.18 -15.46 6.26
N ILE A 86 9.98 -14.41 6.44
CA ILE A 86 9.86 -13.49 7.55
C ILE A 86 9.65 -12.09 6.97
N ASP A 87 8.50 -11.47 7.26
CA ASP A 87 8.29 -10.04 7.03
C ASP A 87 8.77 -9.27 8.26
N LEU A 88 9.81 -8.46 8.12
CA LEU A 88 10.18 -7.46 9.10
C LEU A 88 9.47 -6.16 8.78
N LEU A 89 8.73 -5.64 9.73
CA LEU A 89 7.85 -4.49 9.62
C LEU A 89 8.25 -3.45 10.65
N HIS A 90 8.55 -2.24 10.19
CA HIS A 90 8.84 -1.09 11.05
C HIS A 90 7.59 -0.21 11.13
N SER A 91 7.07 0.02 12.35
CA SER A 91 5.99 0.97 12.61
C SER A 91 6.55 2.39 12.62
N PRO A 92 6.22 3.24 11.62
CA PRO A 92 6.86 4.56 11.48
C PRO A 92 6.66 5.49 12.68
N ALA A 93 5.48 5.43 13.32
CA ALA A 93 5.15 6.34 14.42
C ALA A 93 5.78 5.93 15.76
N ASP A 94 5.99 4.63 15.95
CA ASP A 94 6.39 4.08 17.26
C ASP A 94 7.85 3.61 17.28
N ASN A 95 8.53 3.61 16.12
CA ASN A 95 9.87 3.05 15.94
C ASN A 95 10.00 1.60 16.45
N ARG A 96 8.95 0.80 16.27
CA ARG A 96 8.89 -0.60 16.70
C ARG A 96 9.05 -1.53 15.49
N ILE A 97 9.72 -2.64 15.72
CA ILE A 97 9.87 -3.70 14.72
C ILE A 97 8.95 -4.87 15.09
N HIS A 98 8.16 -5.28 14.14
CA HIS A 98 7.35 -6.50 14.20
C HIS A 98 7.91 -7.51 13.21
N ALA A 99 7.94 -8.78 13.58
CA ALA A 99 8.26 -9.88 12.69
C ALA A 99 6.98 -10.68 12.42
N LEU A 100 6.58 -10.79 11.16
CA LEU A 100 5.50 -11.67 10.75
C LEU A 100 6.08 -12.90 10.06
N LEU A 101 5.82 -14.05 10.63
CA LEU A 101 6.24 -15.34 10.10
C LEU A 101 5.18 -15.86 9.15
N LEU A 102 5.61 -16.26 7.96
CA LEU A 102 4.77 -16.89 6.97
C LEU A 102 5.15 -18.37 6.87
N PRO A 103 4.24 -19.28 7.26
CA PRO A 103 4.54 -20.72 7.23
C PRO A 103 4.75 -21.26 5.82
N GLU A 104 5.47 -22.36 5.71
CA GLU A 104 5.50 -23.17 4.50
C GLU A 104 4.11 -23.79 4.27
N ALA A 105 3.74 -23.98 3.00
CA ALA A 105 2.42 -24.48 2.64
C ALA A 105 2.09 -25.81 3.35
N GLY A 106 0.95 -25.87 4.04
CA GLY A 106 0.50 -27.05 4.77
C GLY A 106 1.19 -27.29 6.12
N MET A 107 2.17 -26.46 6.50
CA MET A 107 2.85 -26.61 7.78
C MET A 107 2.16 -25.81 8.89
N ARG A 108 2.16 -26.37 10.10
CA ARG A 108 1.80 -25.66 11.34
C ARG A 108 3.06 -25.37 12.12
N ILE A 109 3.22 -24.13 12.55
CA ILE A 109 4.36 -23.73 13.36
C ILE A 109 4.10 -24.18 14.81
N ASP A 110 5.10 -24.86 15.39
CA ASP A 110 5.13 -25.20 16.79
C ASP A 110 5.30 -23.92 17.63
N ARG A 111 4.28 -23.59 18.41
CA ARG A 111 4.21 -22.35 19.20
C ARG A 111 5.20 -22.33 20.35
N ASP A 112 5.40 -23.47 21.01
CA ASP A 112 6.30 -23.59 22.16
C ASP A 112 7.75 -23.42 21.71
N LEU A 113 8.09 -24.04 20.58
CA LEU A 113 9.40 -23.89 19.96
C LEU A 113 9.66 -22.43 19.54
N LEU A 114 8.64 -21.75 19.03
CA LEU A 114 8.75 -20.35 18.62
C LEU A 114 8.81 -19.40 19.81
N ALA A 115 8.04 -19.64 20.87
CA ALA A 115 8.10 -18.85 22.11
C ALA A 115 9.49 -18.91 22.73
N GLY A 116 10.12 -20.08 22.74
CA GLY A 116 11.51 -20.27 23.17
C GLY A 116 12.52 -19.49 22.30
N TYR A 117 12.23 -19.29 21.00
CA TYR A 117 13.10 -18.56 20.09
C TYR A 117 12.93 -17.05 20.16
N HIS A 118 11.77 -16.53 20.60
CA HIS A 118 11.50 -15.09 20.62
C HIS A 118 12.55 -14.27 21.37
N HIS A 119 13.11 -14.81 22.46
CA HIS A 119 14.18 -14.13 23.20
C HIS A 119 15.44 -13.87 22.35
N ASN A 120 15.66 -14.63 21.29
CA ASN A 120 16.77 -14.44 20.36
C ASN A 120 16.47 -13.39 19.28
N LEU A 121 15.21 -12.97 19.12
CA LEU A 121 14.78 -11.90 18.20
C LEU A 121 14.97 -10.51 18.85
N ALA A 122 16.10 -10.31 19.52
CA ALA A 122 16.40 -9.03 20.18
C ALA A 122 16.26 -7.85 19.18
N GLY A 123 15.44 -6.85 19.54
CA GLY A 123 15.09 -5.70 18.66
C GLY A 123 13.83 -5.90 17.84
N VAL A 124 13.16 -7.06 17.94
CA VAL A 124 11.79 -7.28 17.47
C VAL A 124 10.88 -7.19 18.69
N GLN A 125 9.94 -6.27 18.67
CA GLN A 125 9.06 -6.01 19.81
C GLN A 125 7.81 -6.90 19.81
N ALA A 126 7.43 -7.48 18.67
CA ALA A 126 6.34 -8.44 18.58
C ALA A 126 6.56 -9.42 17.43
N VAL A 127 6.22 -10.67 17.67
CA VAL A 127 6.25 -11.74 16.67
C VAL A 127 4.82 -12.20 16.38
N TRP A 128 4.53 -12.32 15.11
CA TRP A 128 3.23 -12.66 14.56
C TRP A 128 3.32 -13.88 13.66
N LEU A 129 2.23 -14.58 13.53
CA LEU A 129 2.08 -15.72 12.62
C LEU A 129 0.95 -15.46 11.64
N ARG A 130 1.20 -15.67 10.36
CA ARG A 130 0.15 -15.76 9.34
C ARG A 130 -0.58 -17.09 9.49
N THR A 131 -1.89 -17.02 9.69
CA THR A 131 -2.80 -18.18 9.74
C THR A 131 -3.69 -18.18 8.50
N GLY A 132 -4.51 -19.23 8.35
CA GLY A 132 -5.52 -19.29 7.29
C GLY A 132 -6.63 -18.24 7.43
N THR A 133 -6.81 -17.67 8.63
CA THR A 133 -7.88 -16.71 8.95
C THR A 133 -7.39 -15.30 9.24
N GLY A 134 -6.07 -15.02 9.13
CA GLY A 134 -5.53 -13.70 9.41
C GLY A 134 -4.12 -13.74 9.99
N VAL A 135 -3.85 -12.92 10.99
CA VAL A 135 -2.58 -12.90 11.74
C VAL A 135 -2.84 -13.07 13.22
N GLU A 136 -1.97 -13.82 13.89
CA GLU A 136 -2.02 -14.07 15.32
C GLU A 136 -0.73 -13.57 15.98
N ARG A 137 -0.85 -12.85 17.09
CA ARG A 137 0.32 -12.48 17.90
C ARG A 137 0.78 -13.66 18.73
N LEU A 138 2.04 -14.02 18.60
CA LEU A 138 2.64 -15.13 19.34
C LEU A 138 3.37 -14.66 20.58
N SER A 139 4.03 -13.51 20.50
CA SER A 139 4.81 -12.95 21.60
C SER A 139 5.03 -11.45 21.41
N GLY A 140 5.46 -10.78 22.47
CA GLY A 140 5.80 -9.36 22.43
C GLY A 140 5.95 -8.75 23.81
N ASP A 141 6.40 -7.50 23.86
CA ASP A 141 6.70 -6.74 25.07
C ASP A 141 5.48 -6.03 25.69
N GLY A 142 4.26 -6.36 25.26
CA GLY A 142 3.02 -5.70 25.72
C GLY A 142 2.73 -4.34 25.07
N GLY A 143 3.59 -3.85 24.18
CA GLY A 143 3.38 -2.60 23.46
C GLY A 143 2.32 -2.70 22.33
N PRO A 144 2.14 -1.62 21.54
CA PRO A 144 1.17 -1.54 20.48
C PRO A 144 1.17 -2.74 19.54
N GLU A 145 -0.01 -3.25 19.23
CA GLU A 145 -0.19 -4.43 18.36
C GLU A 145 -0.27 -4.05 16.88
N LEU A 146 -0.58 -2.80 16.58
CA LEU A 146 -0.77 -2.28 15.23
C LEU A 146 0.44 -1.49 14.78
N LEU A 147 0.75 -1.61 13.50
CA LEU A 147 1.63 -0.65 12.84
C LEU A 147 0.88 0.66 12.68
N ARG A 148 1.59 1.78 12.76
CA ARG A 148 1.00 3.11 12.71
C ARG A 148 1.89 4.08 11.93
N GLN A 149 1.25 4.89 11.09
CA GLN A 149 1.86 6.06 10.46
C GLN A 149 1.09 7.31 10.85
N GLU A 150 1.81 8.34 11.28
CA GLU A 150 1.25 9.67 11.55
C GLU A 150 1.48 10.58 10.36
N PHE A 151 0.52 11.46 10.13
CA PHE A 151 0.56 12.46 9.08
C PHE A 151 0.39 13.86 9.67
N SER A 152 1.28 14.77 9.27
CA SER A 152 1.22 16.17 9.68
C SER A 152 0.07 16.92 9.00
N PRO A 153 -0.33 18.10 9.53
CA PRO A 153 -1.35 18.95 8.91
C PRO A 153 -1.04 19.36 7.47
N GLU A 154 0.21 19.30 7.06
CA GLU A 154 0.63 19.62 5.68
C GLU A 154 0.00 18.70 4.62
N VAL A 155 -0.52 17.53 5.02
CA VAL A 155 -1.16 16.59 4.09
C VAL A 155 -2.56 17.04 3.74
N CYS A 156 -3.41 17.33 4.73
CA CYS A 156 -4.82 17.66 4.51
C CYS A 156 -5.37 18.76 5.44
N GLY A 157 -4.49 19.60 6.02
CA GLY A 157 -4.87 20.68 6.93
C GLY A 157 -5.08 20.23 8.40
N ARG A 158 -5.01 18.92 8.67
CA ARG A 158 -5.20 18.33 10.01
C ARG A 158 -4.23 17.18 10.20
N SER A 159 -3.77 16.97 11.44
CA SER A 159 -3.04 15.74 11.80
C SER A 159 -4.00 14.55 11.85
N PHE A 160 -3.53 13.40 11.39
CA PHE A 160 -4.23 12.14 11.50
C PHE A 160 -3.24 10.97 11.54
N SER A 161 -3.72 9.79 11.87
CA SER A 161 -2.93 8.57 11.80
C SER A 161 -3.70 7.46 11.08
N LEU A 162 -2.97 6.59 10.41
CA LEU A 162 -3.47 5.33 9.90
C LEU A 162 -2.85 4.18 10.70
N ARG A 163 -3.67 3.18 10.99
CA ARG A 163 -3.27 1.97 11.71
C ARG A 163 -3.63 0.74 10.91
N TRP A 164 -2.81 -0.28 11.02
CA TRP A 164 -3.05 -1.56 10.34
C TRP A 164 -2.37 -2.71 11.05
N PRO A 165 -2.89 -3.95 10.97
CA PRO A 165 -2.22 -5.10 11.54
C PRO A 165 -1.02 -5.53 10.69
N PRO A 166 -0.05 -6.22 11.28
CA PRO A 166 1.00 -6.90 10.52
C PRO A 166 0.42 -7.79 9.42
N GLY A 167 1.00 -7.70 8.23
CA GLY A 167 0.54 -8.47 7.07
C GLY A 167 -0.44 -7.78 6.14
N SER A 168 -1.07 -6.68 6.56
CA SER A 168 -1.84 -5.82 5.65
C SER A 168 -0.92 -5.06 4.71
N PHE A 169 -1.49 -4.63 3.58
CA PHE A 169 -0.76 -3.76 2.66
C PHE A 169 -0.62 -2.35 3.23
N SER A 170 0.56 -1.79 3.12
CA SER A 170 0.85 -0.37 3.35
C SER A 170 1.97 0.09 2.43
N GLN A 171 2.01 1.38 2.13
CA GLN A 171 3.10 1.97 1.34
C GLN A 171 4.42 1.82 2.11
N VAL A 172 5.42 1.24 1.46
CA VAL A 172 6.68 0.88 2.13
C VAL A 172 7.61 2.08 2.38
N ASN A 173 7.36 3.22 1.73
CA ASN A 173 8.06 4.48 1.90
C ASN A 173 7.10 5.48 2.55
N ALA A 174 7.12 5.55 3.88
CA ALA A 174 6.17 6.33 4.66
C ALA A 174 6.23 7.84 4.35
N GLU A 175 7.45 8.39 4.17
CA GLU A 175 7.62 9.81 3.87
C GLU A 175 7.16 10.15 2.44
N GLN A 176 7.48 9.29 1.47
CA GLN A 176 7.01 9.48 0.10
C GLN A 176 5.49 9.28 -0.02
N ASN A 177 4.90 8.40 0.80
CA ASN A 177 3.45 8.27 0.89
C ASN A 177 2.78 9.60 1.30
N ALA A 178 3.33 10.31 2.29
CA ALA A 178 2.82 11.62 2.69
C ALA A 178 2.88 12.63 1.54
N ARG A 179 3.94 12.60 0.71
CA ARG A 179 4.06 13.45 -0.50
C ARG A 179 3.06 13.04 -1.59
N LEU A 180 2.87 11.74 -1.79
CA LEU A 180 1.86 11.20 -2.71
C LEU A 180 0.46 11.65 -2.30
N LEU A 181 0.11 11.55 -1.02
CA LEU A 181 -1.18 12.02 -0.51
C LEU A 181 -1.38 13.52 -0.75
N ARG A 182 -0.37 14.36 -0.49
CA ARG A 182 -0.44 15.80 -0.80
C ARG A 182 -0.66 16.06 -2.29
N LEU A 183 0.00 15.30 -3.17
CA LEU A 183 -0.19 15.41 -4.62
C LEU A 183 -1.64 15.06 -5.00
N VAL A 184 -2.16 13.93 -4.51
CA VAL A 184 -3.53 13.47 -4.79
C VAL A 184 -4.55 14.47 -4.28
N LEU A 185 -4.42 14.97 -3.04
CA LEU A 185 -5.34 15.97 -2.48
C LEU A 185 -5.34 17.30 -3.25
N ARG A 186 -4.17 17.76 -3.69
CA ARG A 186 -4.06 18.95 -4.52
C ARG A 186 -4.75 18.76 -5.87
N LEU A 187 -4.56 17.60 -6.54
CA LEU A 187 -5.22 17.28 -7.81
C LEU A 187 -6.74 17.06 -7.62
N ALA A 188 -7.11 16.50 -6.49
CA ALA A 188 -8.50 16.30 -6.12
C ALA A 188 -9.27 17.63 -6.01
N GLY A 189 -8.62 18.71 -5.56
CA GLY A 189 -9.26 20.01 -5.40
C GLY A 189 -10.57 19.86 -4.64
N VAL A 190 -10.51 19.22 -3.47
CA VAL A 190 -11.69 18.89 -2.66
C VAL A 190 -12.43 20.14 -2.26
N THR A 191 -13.72 20.20 -2.59
CA THR A 191 -14.66 21.16 -2.04
C THR A 191 -15.58 20.45 -1.05
N HIS A 192 -16.07 21.16 -0.06
CA HIS A 192 -16.91 20.57 0.97
C HIS A 192 -18.13 19.84 0.36
N GLY A 193 -18.37 18.61 0.77
CA GLY A 193 -19.47 17.79 0.32
C GLY A 193 -19.32 17.15 -1.07
N ILE A 194 -18.18 17.34 -1.77
CA ILE A 194 -17.95 16.66 -3.04
C ILE A 194 -17.98 15.14 -2.84
N ARG A 195 -18.69 14.42 -3.70
CA ARG A 195 -18.74 12.96 -3.67
C ARG A 195 -17.53 12.35 -4.38
N VAL A 196 -16.76 11.56 -3.64
CA VAL A 196 -15.55 10.88 -4.10
C VAL A 196 -15.74 9.38 -4.00
N LEU A 197 -15.36 8.65 -5.05
CA LEU A 197 -15.25 7.20 -5.06
C LEU A 197 -13.76 6.83 -4.99
N ASP A 198 -13.34 6.10 -3.95
CA ASP A 198 -11.98 5.58 -3.78
C ASP A 198 -11.99 4.07 -4.06
N LEU A 199 -11.44 3.67 -5.20
CA LEU A 199 -11.40 2.28 -5.65
C LEU A 199 -10.05 1.64 -5.30
N PHE A 200 -10.10 0.41 -4.80
CA PHE A 200 -8.94 -0.27 -4.20
C PHE A 200 -8.45 0.48 -2.96
N CYS A 201 -9.38 0.91 -2.12
CA CYS A 201 -9.09 1.87 -1.04
C CYS A 201 -8.20 1.30 0.07
N GLY A 202 -7.99 -0.02 0.14
CA GLY A 202 -7.22 -0.67 1.19
C GLY A 202 -7.72 -0.29 2.59
N MET A 203 -6.81 0.09 3.44
CA MET A 203 -7.11 0.57 4.81
C MET A 203 -7.48 2.06 4.88
N GLY A 204 -7.79 2.69 3.73
CA GLY A 204 -8.22 4.09 3.67
C GLY A 204 -7.10 5.09 3.43
N ASN A 205 -5.99 4.69 2.80
CA ASN A 205 -4.81 5.56 2.56
C ASN A 205 -5.18 6.86 1.84
N PHE A 206 -6.08 6.83 0.85
CA PHE A 206 -6.60 8.02 0.17
C PHE A 206 -7.95 8.46 0.73
N ALA A 207 -8.83 7.52 1.08
CA ALA A 207 -10.18 7.80 1.57
C ALA A 207 -10.18 8.69 2.81
N VAL A 208 -9.35 8.37 3.81
CA VAL A 208 -9.34 9.12 5.08
C VAL A 208 -8.92 10.57 4.89
N PRO A 209 -7.77 10.90 4.28
CA PRO A 209 -7.39 12.30 4.08
C PRO A 209 -8.31 13.07 3.13
N LEU A 210 -8.95 12.42 2.15
CA LEU A 210 -9.98 13.05 1.31
C LEU A 210 -11.23 13.41 2.15
N ALA A 211 -11.65 12.52 3.04
CA ALA A 211 -12.77 12.80 3.95
C ALA A 211 -12.44 13.92 4.95
N LEU A 212 -11.22 13.93 5.50
CA LEU A 212 -10.72 15.01 6.36
C LEU A 212 -10.71 16.37 5.66
N ALA A 213 -10.43 16.38 4.34
CA ALA A 213 -10.51 17.58 3.51
C ALA A 213 -11.95 18.02 3.20
N GLY A 214 -12.97 17.27 3.65
CA GLY A 214 -14.39 17.64 3.51
C GLY A 214 -15.16 16.90 2.41
N ALA A 215 -14.58 15.87 1.80
CA ALA A 215 -15.27 15.04 0.81
C ALA A 215 -16.24 14.04 1.47
N GLN A 216 -17.32 13.69 0.75
CA GLN A 216 -18.14 12.51 1.03
C GLN A 216 -17.53 11.33 0.29
N VAL A 217 -16.81 10.47 1.01
CA VAL A 217 -16.04 9.38 0.39
C VAL A 217 -16.79 8.07 0.50
N LEU A 218 -16.83 7.32 -0.61
CA LEU A 218 -17.16 5.89 -0.64
C LEU A 218 -15.93 5.12 -1.09
N GLY A 219 -15.34 4.31 -0.19
CA GLY A 219 -14.23 3.41 -0.47
C GLY A 219 -14.75 2.04 -0.90
N VAL A 220 -14.12 1.43 -1.91
CA VAL A 220 -14.39 0.06 -2.37
C VAL A 220 -13.10 -0.74 -2.30
N GLU A 221 -13.15 -1.88 -1.63
CA GLU A 221 -12.00 -2.79 -1.45
C GLU A 221 -12.51 -4.24 -1.39
N LEU A 222 -11.73 -5.15 -1.93
CA LEU A 222 -12.07 -6.58 -1.97
C LEU A 222 -11.87 -7.27 -0.60
N GLU A 223 -10.79 -6.91 0.10
CA GLU A 223 -10.39 -7.58 1.33
C GLU A 223 -11.19 -7.06 2.54
N PRO A 224 -12.02 -7.93 3.19
CA PRO A 224 -12.86 -7.51 4.32
C PRO A 224 -12.07 -6.94 5.50
N GLU A 225 -10.89 -7.48 5.78
CA GLU A 225 -10.02 -6.99 6.85
C GLU A 225 -9.53 -5.57 6.57
N SER A 226 -9.13 -5.29 5.33
CA SER A 226 -8.71 -3.94 4.90
C SER A 226 -9.85 -2.93 5.05
N VAL A 227 -11.09 -3.31 4.66
CA VAL A 227 -12.29 -2.48 4.84
C VAL A 227 -12.60 -2.22 6.31
N ALA A 228 -12.45 -3.23 7.18
CA ALA A 228 -12.63 -3.04 8.61
C ALA A 228 -11.63 -2.01 9.17
N TRP A 229 -10.39 -2.05 8.72
CA TRP A 229 -9.37 -1.06 9.09
C TRP A 229 -9.63 0.30 8.48
N ALA A 230 -10.14 0.39 7.25
CA ALA A 230 -10.53 1.67 6.66
C ALA A 230 -11.61 2.38 7.48
N ARG A 231 -12.62 1.62 7.95
CA ARG A 231 -13.67 2.15 8.85
C ARG A 231 -13.09 2.62 10.18
N ASN A 232 -12.25 1.79 10.82
CA ASN A 232 -11.61 2.15 12.09
C ASN A 232 -10.74 3.40 11.95
N ASN A 233 -9.95 3.50 10.88
CA ASN A 233 -9.11 4.66 10.60
C ASN A 233 -9.94 5.92 10.34
N ALA A 234 -11.03 5.83 9.60
CA ALA A 234 -11.93 6.95 9.35
C ALA A 234 -12.63 7.43 10.64
N GLU A 235 -13.11 6.51 11.45
CA GLU A 235 -13.72 6.81 12.76
C GLU A 235 -12.71 7.48 13.71
N THR A 236 -11.52 6.89 13.86
CA THR A 236 -10.43 7.42 14.70
C THR A 236 -9.98 8.82 14.23
N ALA A 237 -10.00 9.07 12.92
CA ALA A 237 -9.66 10.36 12.35
C ALA A 237 -10.79 11.40 12.45
N GLY A 238 -11.97 11.02 12.93
CA GLY A 238 -13.13 11.91 13.04
C GLY A 238 -13.90 12.09 11.73
N CYS A 239 -13.90 11.07 10.86
CA CYS A 239 -14.62 11.04 9.58
C CYS A 239 -15.65 9.90 9.52
N PRO A 240 -16.59 9.77 10.47
CA PRO A 240 -17.50 8.63 10.52
C PRO A 240 -18.47 8.57 9.32
N ALA A 241 -18.62 9.67 8.58
CA ALA A 241 -19.43 9.72 7.36
C ALA A 241 -18.75 9.12 6.12
N ALA A 242 -17.47 8.75 6.19
CA ALA A 242 -16.82 7.99 5.14
C ALA A 242 -17.38 6.56 5.08
N GLY A 243 -17.96 6.18 3.95
CA GLY A 243 -18.52 4.84 3.72
C GLY A 243 -17.48 3.90 3.11
N PHE A 244 -17.59 2.60 3.42
CA PHE A 244 -16.70 1.58 2.85
C PHE A 244 -17.47 0.31 2.50
N LEU A 245 -17.24 -0.23 1.31
CA LEU A 245 -17.89 -1.40 0.75
C LEU A 245 -16.86 -2.51 0.51
N VAL A 246 -17.15 -3.71 1.01
CA VAL A 246 -16.41 -4.92 0.63
C VAL A 246 -16.98 -5.42 -0.68
N ALA A 247 -16.24 -5.26 -1.76
CA ALA A 247 -16.64 -5.73 -3.08
C ALA A 247 -15.45 -5.79 -4.04
N ASP A 248 -15.54 -6.69 -5.02
CA ASP A 248 -14.69 -6.63 -6.21
C ASP A 248 -15.03 -5.38 -7.02
N VAL A 249 -14.01 -4.61 -7.42
CA VAL A 249 -14.21 -3.32 -8.09
C VAL A 249 -15.03 -3.43 -9.38
N PRO A 250 -14.74 -4.35 -10.34
CA PRO A 250 -15.61 -4.58 -11.49
C PRO A 250 -17.07 -4.82 -11.15
N ALA A 251 -17.34 -5.64 -10.14
CA ALA A 251 -18.70 -5.93 -9.69
C ALA A 251 -19.37 -4.69 -9.06
N ALA A 252 -18.64 -4.00 -8.17
CA ALA A 252 -19.11 -2.79 -7.50
C ALA A 252 -19.53 -1.70 -8.48
N LEU A 253 -18.72 -1.46 -9.54
CA LEU A 253 -19.01 -0.46 -10.59
C LEU A 253 -20.32 -0.72 -11.34
N SER A 254 -20.89 -1.93 -11.24
CA SER A 254 -22.17 -2.29 -11.87
C SER A 254 -23.37 -2.06 -10.97
N THR A 255 -23.15 -1.82 -9.67
CA THR A 255 -24.25 -1.68 -8.71
C THR A 255 -24.98 -0.35 -8.86
N PRO A 256 -26.32 -0.32 -8.67
CA PRO A 256 -27.07 0.93 -8.67
C PRO A 256 -26.56 1.96 -7.67
N ALA A 257 -26.08 1.52 -6.52
CA ALA A 257 -25.56 2.39 -5.47
C ALA A 257 -24.35 3.23 -5.95
N ILE A 258 -23.46 2.64 -6.73
CA ILE A 258 -22.30 3.35 -7.29
C ILE A 258 -22.71 4.11 -8.56
N ARG A 259 -23.48 3.47 -9.47
CA ARG A 259 -23.88 4.11 -10.74
C ARG A 259 -24.68 5.39 -10.52
N ASN A 260 -25.58 5.39 -9.54
CA ASN A 260 -26.44 6.53 -9.21
C ASN A 260 -25.83 7.43 -8.11
N GLY A 261 -24.62 7.12 -7.65
CA GLY A 261 -23.95 7.82 -6.55
C GLY A 261 -23.57 9.27 -6.85
N GLY A 262 -23.56 9.69 -8.13
CA GLY A 262 -23.23 11.06 -8.53
C GLY A 262 -21.81 11.49 -8.16
N HIS A 263 -20.87 10.56 -8.18
CA HIS A 263 -19.46 10.80 -7.86
C HIS A 263 -18.85 11.81 -8.83
N LYS A 264 -18.24 12.85 -8.32
CA LYS A 264 -17.60 13.92 -9.12
C LYS A 264 -16.11 13.66 -9.34
N LEU A 265 -15.50 12.89 -8.46
CA LEU A 265 -14.11 12.48 -8.50
C LEU A 265 -14.01 10.99 -8.22
N ILE A 266 -13.14 10.31 -8.98
CA ILE A 266 -12.75 8.93 -8.72
C ILE A 266 -11.24 8.94 -8.44
N VAL A 267 -10.82 8.33 -7.35
CA VAL A 267 -9.41 8.03 -7.03
C VAL A 267 -9.26 6.53 -7.10
N LEU A 268 -8.17 6.03 -7.68
CA LEU A 268 -7.92 4.60 -7.74
C LEU A 268 -6.42 4.27 -7.72
N ASP A 269 -6.08 3.20 -6.98
CA ASP A 269 -4.73 2.64 -6.86
C ASP A 269 -4.78 1.12 -7.08
N PRO A 270 -5.00 0.65 -8.32
CA PRO A 270 -5.20 -0.76 -8.61
C PRO A 270 -3.89 -1.55 -8.50
N PRO A 271 -3.98 -2.90 -8.36
CA PRO A 271 -2.82 -3.76 -8.44
C PRO A 271 -2.11 -3.66 -9.80
N ARG A 272 -0.91 -4.25 -9.91
CA ARG A 272 -0.04 -4.19 -11.11
C ARG A 272 -0.72 -4.48 -12.44
N GLN A 273 -1.73 -5.33 -12.45
CA GLN A 273 -2.51 -5.65 -13.65
C GLN A 273 -3.39 -4.48 -14.16
N GLY A 274 -3.55 -3.42 -13.37
CA GLY A 274 -4.41 -2.29 -13.68
C GLY A 274 -5.90 -2.65 -13.59
N LEU A 275 -6.77 -1.82 -14.19
CA LEU A 275 -8.22 -2.00 -14.18
C LEU A 275 -8.71 -3.14 -15.08
N GLY A 276 -8.01 -3.39 -16.18
CA GLY A 276 -8.52 -4.27 -17.22
C GLY A 276 -9.64 -3.64 -18.09
N ASN A 277 -10.17 -4.43 -19.03
CA ASN A 277 -11.09 -3.90 -20.03
C ASN A 277 -12.45 -3.52 -19.47
N GLU A 278 -13.02 -4.41 -18.69
CA GLU A 278 -14.39 -4.28 -18.17
C GLU A 278 -14.50 -3.14 -17.17
N ALA A 279 -13.62 -3.12 -16.16
CA ALA A 279 -13.61 -2.07 -15.14
C ALA A 279 -13.33 -0.68 -15.74
N SER A 280 -12.41 -0.56 -16.70
CA SER A 280 -12.14 0.72 -17.38
C SER A 280 -13.37 1.24 -18.14
N THR A 281 -14.15 0.33 -18.77
CA THR A 281 -15.39 0.69 -19.46
C THR A 281 -16.44 1.19 -18.47
N ARG A 282 -16.73 0.40 -17.44
CA ARG A 282 -17.74 0.74 -16.42
C ARG A 282 -17.38 2.01 -15.65
N LEU A 283 -16.09 2.20 -15.35
CA LEU A 283 -15.61 3.41 -14.69
C LEU A 283 -15.87 4.66 -15.53
N ALA A 284 -15.63 4.58 -16.84
CA ALA A 284 -15.90 5.71 -17.75
C ALA A 284 -17.40 6.01 -17.89
N GLU A 285 -18.27 4.99 -17.79
CA GLU A 285 -19.73 5.13 -17.83
C GLU A 285 -20.30 5.85 -16.60
N LEU A 286 -19.60 5.83 -15.45
CA LEU A 286 -20.00 6.61 -14.26
C LEU A 286 -20.02 8.11 -14.53
N GLY A 287 -19.26 8.58 -15.52
CA GLY A 287 -19.27 9.98 -15.94
C GLY A 287 -18.74 10.96 -14.93
N ALA A 288 -17.90 10.52 -13.99
CA ALA A 288 -17.24 11.42 -13.04
C ALA A 288 -16.44 12.50 -13.79
N GLY A 289 -16.51 13.74 -13.32
CA GLY A 289 -15.80 14.85 -13.97
C GLY A 289 -14.28 14.71 -13.92
N ARG A 290 -13.76 14.01 -12.91
CA ARG A 290 -12.31 13.86 -12.68
C ARG A 290 -11.94 12.46 -12.25
N ILE A 291 -10.76 11.99 -12.70
CA ILE A 291 -10.16 10.72 -12.30
C ILE A 291 -8.71 10.97 -11.90
N ILE A 292 -8.30 10.46 -10.74
CA ILE A 292 -6.91 10.39 -10.31
C ILE A 292 -6.55 8.90 -10.26
N TYR A 293 -5.65 8.48 -11.15
CA TYR A 293 -5.20 7.10 -11.28
C TYR A 293 -3.75 7.00 -10.79
N ILE A 294 -3.52 6.26 -9.72
CA ILE A 294 -2.20 5.91 -9.19
C ILE A 294 -1.81 4.54 -9.76
N SER A 295 -0.59 4.35 -10.21
CA SER A 295 -0.15 3.09 -10.81
C SER A 295 1.35 2.84 -10.59
N CYS A 296 1.67 1.63 -10.17
CA CYS A 296 3.04 1.14 -10.06
C CYS A 296 3.58 0.49 -11.36
N ASP A 297 2.77 0.46 -12.43
CA ASP A 297 3.17 -0.10 -13.73
C ASP A 297 2.77 0.83 -14.88
N PRO A 298 3.75 1.51 -15.52
CA PRO A 298 3.47 2.44 -16.61
C PRO A 298 2.85 1.81 -17.86
N ALA A 299 3.09 0.50 -18.11
CA ALA A 299 2.56 -0.15 -19.29
C ALA A 299 1.06 -0.45 -19.15
N THR A 300 0.65 -0.97 -18.00
CA THR A 300 -0.77 -1.19 -17.70
C THR A 300 -1.52 0.13 -17.54
N LEU A 301 -0.90 1.15 -16.95
CA LEU A 301 -1.45 2.50 -16.90
C LEU A 301 -1.74 3.03 -18.30
N LEU A 302 -0.77 3.00 -19.22
CA LEU A 302 -0.97 3.48 -20.60
C LEU A 302 -2.12 2.77 -21.29
N ARG A 303 -2.24 1.44 -21.14
CA ARG A 303 -3.34 0.63 -21.67
C ARG A 303 -4.70 1.13 -21.17
N ASP A 304 -4.81 1.41 -19.87
CA ASP A 304 -6.06 1.84 -19.25
C ASP A 304 -6.39 3.31 -19.60
N LEU A 305 -5.36 4.18 -19.66
CA LEU A 305 -5.53 5.57 -20.12
C LEU A 305 -6.06 5.65 -21.57
N VAL A 306 -5.59 4.81 -22.48
CA VAL A 306 -6.09 4.75 -23.86
C VAL A 306 -7.61 4.50 -23.86
N LYS A 307 -8.10 3.63 -23.00
CA LYS A 307 -9.53 3.30 -22.91
C LYS A 307 -10.36 4.42 -22.30
N LEU A 308 -9.88 5.01 -21.21
CA LEU A 308 -10.55 6.13 -20.55
C LEU A 308 -10.63 7.35 -21.49
N CYS A 309 -9.54 7.66 -22.18
CA CYS A 309 -9.50 8.77 -23.13
C CYS A 309 -10.39 8.49 -24.35
N GLY A 310 -10.45 7.25 -24.84
CA GLY A 310 -11.38 6.85 -25.91
C GLY A 310 -12.86 6.97 -25.52
N ARG A 311 -13.17 7.21 -24.23
CA ARG A 311 -14.52 7.41 -23.69
C ARG A 311 -14.77 8.82 -23.16
N GLY A 312 -14.05 9.81 -23.68
CA GLY A 312 -14.30 11.23 -23.42
C GLY A 312 -13.49 11.82 -22.26
N TYR A 313 -12.47 11.14 -21.77
CA TYR A 313 -11.53 11.74 -20.82
C TYR A 313 -10.31 12.30 -21.54
N ARG A 314 -9.73 13.36 -20.99
CA ARG A 314 -8.46 13.94 -21.42
C ARG A 314 -7.43 13.86 -20.31
N LEU A 315 -6.22 13.40 -20.61
CA LEU A 315 -5.12 13.41 -19.69
C LEU A 315 -4.59 14.85 -19.53
N ARG A 316 -4.76 15.42 -18.35
CA ARG A 316 -4.30 16.76 -17.99
C ARG A 316 -2.89 16.77 -17.43
N GLN A 317 -2.59 15.77 -16.58
CA GLN A 317 -1.30 15.69 -15.90
C GLN A 317 -0.88 14.24 -15.70
N LEU A 318 0.42 13.99 -15.85
CA LEU A 318 1.09 12.74 -15.51
C LEU A 318 2.31 13.06 -14.66
N THR A 319 2.32 12.62 -13.42
CA THR A 319 3.41 12.88 -12.47
C THR A 319 4.05 11.58 -12.06
N PRO A 320 5.29 11.29 -12.48
CA PRO A 320 6.05 10.19 -11.92
C PRO A 320 6.40 10.47 -10.46
N VAL A 321 6.36 9.45 -9.62
CA VAL A 321 6.66 9.52 -8.18
C VAL A 321 7.73 8.50 -7.86
N ASP A 322 8.86 8.94 -7.33
CA ASP A 322 9.95 8.06 -6.93
C ASP A 322 9.65 7.42 -5.58
N MET A 323 8.72 6.45 -5.59
CA MET A 323 8.29 5.70 -4.41
C MET A 323 9.36 4.68 -3.97
N PHE A 324 10.16 4.19 -4.92
CA PHE A 324 11.10 3.10 -4.73
C PHE A 324 12.50 3.43 -5.25
N PRO A 325 13.17 4.46 -4.69
CA PRO A 325 14.54 4.81 -5.09
C PRO A 325 15.47 3.60 -5.14
N GLN A 326 16.47 3.64 -6.02
CA GLN A 326 17.43 2.55 -6.25
C GLN A 326 16.81 1.25 -6.78
N THR A 327 15.59 1.32 -7.32
CA THR A 327 14.93 0.19 -7.99
C THR A 327 14.43 0.61 -9.37
N HIS A 328 14.02 -0.35 -10.19
CA HIS A 328 13.40 -0.09 -11.49
C HIS A 328 11.90 0.25 -11.41
N HIS A 329 11.32 0.23 -10.22
CA HIS A 329 9.91 0.53 -10.03
C HIS A 329 9.70 2.04 -9.95
N ILE A 330 8.65 2.51 -10.59
CA ILE A 330 8.19 3.89 -10.51
C ILE A 330 6.68 3.91 -10.29
N GLU A 331 6.24 4.76 -9.38
CA GLU A 331 4.83 5.07 -9.21
C GLU A 331 4.47 6.23 -10.14
N THR A 332 3.25 6.25 -10.64
CA THR A 332 2.80 7.31 -11.55
C THR A 332 1.39 7.75 -11.21
N VAL A 333 1.18 9.05 -11.06
CA VAL A 333 -0.14 9.65 -10.85
C VAL A 333 -0.61 10.29 -12.15
N ALA A 334 -1.71 9.79 -12.70
CA ALA A 334 -2.38 10.36 -13.86
C ALA A 334 -3.65 11.11 -13.41
N PHE A 335 -3.80 12.34 -13.84
CA PHE A 335 -4.99 13.15 -13.62
C PHE A 335 -5.72 13.36 -14.94
N LEU A 336 -6.99 12.94 -14.97
CA LEU A 336 -7.86 13.06 -16.13
C LEU A 336 -9.09 13.89 -15.79
N GLU A 337 -9.56 14.64 -16.77
CA GLU A 337 -10.83 15.34 -16.74
C GLU A 337 -11.73 14.88 -17.90
N LYS A 338 -13.02 14.86 -17.65
CA LYS A 338 -14.02 14.59 -18.68
C LYS A 338 -14.17 15.83 -19.57
N ASN A 339 -14.16 15.62 -20.92
CA ASN A 339 -14.42 16.69 -21.89
C ASN A 339 -15.84 17.22 -21.77
#